data_76a28879f0a3282408034316079c6fcf
#
_entry.id   76a28879f0a3282408034316079c6fcf
#
_cell.length_a   1.000
_cell.length_b   1.000
_cell.length_c   1.000
_cell.angle_alpha   90.00
_cell.angle_beta   90.00
_cell.angle_gamma   90.00
#
_symmetry.space_group_name_H-M   'P 1'
#
loop_
_entity.id
_entity.type
_entity.pdbx_description
1 polymer ?
#
loop_
_entity_poly.entity_id
_entity_poly.type
_entity_poly.pdbx_seq_one_letter_code
_entity_poly.pdbx_strand_id
1 'polypeptide(L)'
;MSGEVKALSKVIVLVGPTASGKSDWGLRLAKKYNGEIIMADSRQVYKKMDIGTAKERGEWKRIGLHKICFINDVPHYLMDFLDPGKFFTMAEFKDEAIRRINAIVGVGHLPIVSGGTGLYVHALVDNLSIPKIAPNKKLRDSLEEKTNEDLMQWLEKLDPVTAQTVDRFNKRRVVRALEVCILSGTPFSEQQKKGEPLFDFLQIGIEVSRDVLYQRISERVDMMMKLGLLKEVEELVKRKYPWSLPSMSGIGYRQFKEYFEKKITLDQAIENLKQDTRRYAKRQLTWFKRDERIKWVEKYDDAEKLVNEFLISN
;
A
#
# COMPACT_ATOMS: atom_id res chain seq x y z
N MET A 1 -29.85 26.83 -16.75
CA MET A 1 -29.88 25.40 -16.44
C MET A 1 -29.00 25.22 -15.21
N SER A 2 -29.62 25.06 -14.04
CA SER A 2 -28.95 24.80 -12.77
C SER A 2 -28.38 23.39 -12.85
N GLY A 3 -27.09 23.29 -13.05
CA GLY A 3 -26.41 22.01 -12.95
C GLY A 3 -26.54 21.51 -11.51
N GLU A 4 -27.34 20.47 -11.29
CA GLU A 4 -27.34 19.74 -10.03
C GLU A 4 -25.91 19.25 -9.81
N VAL A 5 -25.26 19.74 -8.78
CA VAL A 5 -23.95 19.19 -8.32
C VAL A 5 -24.25 17.78 -7.83
N LYS A 6 -23.94 16.80 -8.65
CA LYS A 6 -24.12 15.39 -8.29
C LYS A 6 -23.29 15.10 -7.04
N ALA A 7 -23.94 14.70 -5.96
CA ALA A 7 -23.26 14.35 -4.72
C ALA A 7 -22.21 13.26 -4.99
N LEU A 8 -21.02 13.42 -4.42
CA LEU A 8 -19.95 12.45 -4.55
C LEU A 8 -20.30 11.15 -3.83
N SER A 9 -19.96 10.01 -4.44
CA SER A 9 -20.17 8.71 -3.81
C SER A 9 -19.30 8.54 -2.58
N LYS A 10 -19.88 8.04 -1.50
CA LYS A 10 -19.23 7.85 -0.21
C LYS A 10 -18.32 6.64 -0.22
N VAL A 11 -17.13 6.78 0.34
CA VAL A 11 -16.10 5.71 0.42
C VAL A 11 -15.47 5.72 1.81
N ILE A 12 -15.39 4.58 2.45
CA ILE A 12 -14.69 4.42 3.72
C ILE A 12 -13.22 4.06 3.46
N VAL A 13 -12.30 4.69 4.17
CA VAL A 13 -10.86 4.41 4.09
C VAL A 13 -10.34 4.03 5.47
N LEU A 14 -9.96 2.76 5.65
CA LEU A 14 -9.37 2.26 6.89
C LEU A 14 -7.85 2.25 6.78
N VAL A 15 -7.19 3.04 7.61
CA VAL A 15 -5.74 3.13 7.66
C VAL A 15 -5.19 2.77 9.05
N GLY A 16 -3.90 2.53 9.10
CA GLY A 16 -3.19 2.25 10.35
C GLY A 16 -1.98 1.36 10.11
N PRO A 17 -1.16 1.13 11.14
CA PRO A 17 0.03 0.30 11.01
C PRO A 17 -0.31 -1.17 10.78
N THR A 18 0.68 -1.93 10.32
CA THR A 18 0.56 -3.39 10.32
C THR A 18 0.27 -3.89 11.75
N ALA A 19 -0.48 -4.96 11.89
CA ALA A 19 -0.95 -5.52 13.16
C ALA A 19 -1.93 -4.65 13.99
N SER A 20 -2.50 -3.57 13.43
CA SER A 20 -3.48 -2.75 14.15
C SER A 20 -4.90 -3.33 14.19
N GLY A 21 -5.23 -4.33 13.35
CA GLY A 21 -6.58 -4.92 13.29
C GLY A 21 -7.45 -4.42 12.12
N LYS A 22 -6.86 -3.71 11.15
CA LYS A 22 -7.61 -3.18 9.97
C LYS A 22 -8.48 -4.21 9.26
N SER A 23 -7.97 -5.43 9.04
CA SER A 23 -8.71 -6.48 8.33
C SER A 23 -9.98 -6.88 9.07
N ASP A 24 -9.90 -7.09 10.39
CA ASP A 24 -11.07 -7.42 11.22
C ASP A 24 -12.11 -6.29 11.17
N TRP A 25 -11.69 -5.04 11.36
CA TRP A 25 -12.61 -3.91 11.29
C TRP A 25 -13.22 -3.73 9.90
N GLY A 26 -12.42 -3.90 8.85
CA GLY A 26 -12.90 -3.87 7.47
C GLY A 26 -13.98 -4.91 7.20
N LEU A 27 -13.75 -6.15 7.65
CA LEU A 27 -14.72 -7.24 7.52
C LEU A 27 -16.02 -6.96 8.29
N ARG A 28 -15.91 -6.47 9.53
CA ARG A 28 -17.07 -6.13 10.35
C ARG A 28 -17.90 -5.00 9.72
N LEU A 29 -17.25 -3.93 9.26
CA LEU A 29 -17.93 -2.84 8.56
C LEU A 29 -18.55 -3.31 7.24
N ALA A 30 -17.84 -4.10 6.45
CA ALA A 30 -18.36 -4.62 5.19
C ALA A 30 -19.61 -5.49 5.39
N LYS A 31 -19.60 -6.37 6.39
CA LYS A 31 -20.79 -7.18 6.73
C LYS A 31 -21.98 -6.33 7.18
N LYS A 32 -21.73 -5.29 7.99
CA LYS A 32 -22.79 -4.45 8.53
C LYS A 32 -23.43 -3.54 7.50
N TYR A 33 -22.63 -2.98 6.60
CA TYR A 33 -23.06 -1.95 5.65
C TYR A 33 -23.14 -2.44 4.21
N ASN A 34 -23.23 -3.76 3.99
CA ASN A 34 -23.24 -4.36 2.65
C ASN A 34 -22.09 -3.84 1.78
N GLY A 35 -20.89 -3.86 2.34
CA GLY A 35 -19.70 -3.29 1.72
C GLY A 35 -18.79 -4.32 1.06
N GLU A 36 -17.90 -3.83 0.22
CA GLU A 36 -16.86 -4.61 -0.44
C GLU A 36 -15.49 -3.97 -0.21
N ILE A 37 -14.44 -4.79 -0.06
CA ILE A 37 -13.11 -4.33 0.37
C ILE A 37 -12.17 -4.21 -0.82
N ILE A 38 -11.48 -3.08 -0.91
CA ILE A 38 -10.39 -2.80 -1.84
C ILE A 38 -9.09 -2.70 -1.04
N MET A 39 -8.16 -3.63 -1.29
CA MET A 39 -6.91 -3.70 -0.55
C MET A 39 -5.91 -2.65 -1.04
N ALA A 40 -5.51 -1.73 -0.14
CA ALA A 40 -4.47 -0.72 -0.39
C ALA A 40 -3.12 -1.16 0.22
N ASP A 41 -2.66 -2.35 -0.18
CA ASP A 41 -1.38 -2.91 0.26
C ASP A 41 -0.54 -3.34 -0.93
N SER A 42 0.64 -2.72 -1.09
CA SER A 42 1.55 -2.95 -2.22
C SER A 42 2.26 -4.30 -2.19
N ARG A 43 2.06 -5.12 -1.17
CA ARG A 43 2.65 -6.46 -1.04
C ARG A 43 1.63 -7.57 -1.19
N GLN A 44 0.41 -7.37 -0.72
CA GLN A 44 -0.66 -8.34 -0.84
C GLN A 44 -1.19 -8.52 -2.28
N VAL A 45 -0.78 -7.70 -3.22
CA VAL A 45 -1.08 -7.86 -4.65
C VAL A 45 -0.44 -9.11 -5.26
N TYR A 46 0.68 -9.58 -4.69
CA TYR A 46 1.47 -10.66 -5.26
C TYR A 46 0.91 -12.04 -4.92
N LYS A 47 0.79 -12.90 -5.95
CA LYS A 47 0.50 -14.34 -5.81
C LYS A 47 1.63 -15.06 -5.12
N LYS A 48 1.32 -16.16 -4.40
CA LYS A 48 2.31 -17.03 -3.76
C LYS A 48 3.13 -16.35 -2.67
N MET A 49 2.71 -15.18 -2.22
CA MET A 49 3.33 -14.41 -1.16
C MET A 49 2.24 -14.16 -0.10
N ASP A 50 1.84 -15.22 0.59
CA ASP A 50 0.65 -15.20 1.43
C ASP A 50 1.01 -15.01 2.90
N ILE A 51 1.93 -15.83 3.40
CA ILE A 51 2.33 -15.82 4.80
C ILE A 51 3.13 -14.55 5.12
N GLY A 52 4.18 -14.26 4.33
CA GLY A 52 5.07 -13.12 4.57
C GLY A 52 4.38 -11.76 4.41
N THR A 53 3.28 -11.68 3.68
CA THR A 53 2.47 -10.46 3.55
C THR A 53 1.29 -10.41 4.54
N ALA A 54 1.13 -11.44 5.37
CA ALA A 54 -0.05 -11.62 6.23
C ALA A 54 -1.38 -11.52 5.45
N LYS A 55 -1.41 -12.07 4.25
CA LYS A 55 -2.60 -12.13 3.43
C LYS A 55 -3.61 -13.08 4.06
N GLU A 56 -4.84 -12.63 4.20
CA GLU A 56 -5.90 -13.49 4.69
C GLU A 56 -6.29 -14.52 3.63
N ARG A 57 -6.57 -15.74 4.07
CA ARG A 57 -7.04 -16.80 3.18
C ARG A 57 -8.51 -16.60 2.86
N GLY A 58 -8.84 -16.62 1.59
CA GLY A 58 -10.22 -16.51 1.11
C GLY A 58 -10.54 -17.56 0.06
N GLU A 59 -11.82 -17.66 -0.27
CA GLU A 59 -12.33 -18.49 -1.34
C GLU A 59 -12.40 -17.68 -2.64
N TRP A 60 -11.88 -18.24 -3.72
CA TRP A 60 -11.95 -17.62 -5.04
C TRP A 60 -13.21 -18.05 -5.77
N LYS A 61 -14.14 -17.11 -5.95
CA LYS A 61 -15.40 -17.35 -6.70
C LYS A 61 -15.31 -16.65 -8.07
N ARG A 62 -15.93 -17.26 -9.08
CA ARG A 62 -16.05 -16.65 -10.40
C ARG A 62 -17.40 -15.93 -10.49
N ILE A 63 -17.38 -14.63 -10.73
CA ILE A 63 -18.56 -13.80 -10.95
C ILE A 63 -18.44 -13.20 -12.35
N GLY A 64 -19.22 -13.71 -13.28
CA GLY A 64 -19.08 -13.39 -14.70
C GLY A 64 -17.68 -13.76 -15.23
N LEU A 65 -16.98 -12.77 -15.77
CA LEU A 65 -15.61 -12.92 -16.31
C LEU A 65 -14.52 -12.73 -15.25
N HIS A 66 -14.85 -12.31 -14.02
CA HIS A 66 -13.90 -11.96 -12.98
C HIS A 66 -13.76 -13.05 -11.92
N LYS A 67 -12.56 -13.26 -11.43
CA LYS A 67 -12.29 -13.99 -10.19
C LYS A 67 -12.18 -12.99 -9.04
N ILE A 68 -12.96 -13.20 -7.99
CA ILE A 68 -13.00 -12.35 -6.80
C ILE A 68 -12.70 -13.23 -5.59
N CYS A 69 -11.85 -12.74 -4.70
CA CYS A 69 -11.54 -13.40 -3.44
C CYS A 69 -12.62 -13.04 -2.41
N PHE A 70 -13.21 -14.02 -1.78
CA PHE A 70 -14.15 -13.84 -0.69
C PHE A 70 -13.50 -14.26 0.64
N ILE A 71 -13.46 -13.37 1.60
CA ILE A 71 -13.01 -13.65 2.95
C ILE A 71 -14.22 -13.45 3.86
N ASN A 72 -14.63 -14.51 4.55
CA ASN A 72 -15.85 -14.51 5.37
C ASN A 72 -17.07 -13.92 4.63
N ASP A 73 -17.28 -14.33 3.38
CA ASP A 73 -18.34 -13.89 2.45
C ASP A 73 -18.26 -12.43 1.98
N VAL A 74 -17.23 -11.69 2.34
CA VAL A 74 -16.99 -10.32 1.88
C VAL A 74 -16.08 -10.33 0.66
N PRO A 75 -16.47 -9.68 -0.46
CA PRO A 75 -15.61 -9.54 -1.63
C PRO A 75 -14.37 -8.69 -1.36
N HIS A 76 -13.20 -9.17 -1.83
CA HIS A 76 -11.93 -8.47 -1.72
C HIS A 76 -11.29 -8.28 -3.08
N TYR A 77 -10.85 -7.07 -3.36
CA TYR A 77 -10.22 -6.67 -4.62
C TYR A 77 -8.79 -6.20 -4.41
N LEU A 78 -8.00 -6.21 -5.47
CA LEU A 78 -6.60 -5.77 -5.55
C LEU A 78 -5.66 -6.55 -4.60
N MET A 79 -5.95 -7.82 -4.41
CA MET A 79 -5.07 -8.76 -3.71
C MET A 79 -4.86 -10.02 -4.54
N ASP A 80 -3.69 -10.65 -4.40
CA ASP A 80 -3.36 -11.97 -4.95
C ASP A 80 -3.60 -12.15 -6.46
N PHE A 81 -3.35 -11.13 -7.26
CA PHE A 81 -3.60 -11.17 -8.71
C PHE A 81 -2.31 -11.07 -9.56
N LEU A 82 -1.20 -10.58 -8.99
CA LEU A 82 0.01 -10.26 -9.73
C LEU A 82 1.10 -11.33 -9.54
N ASP A 83 1.81 -11.68 -10.60
CA ASP A 83 3.01 -12.52 -10.47
C ASP A 83 4.14 -11.77 -9.74
N PRO A 84 4.91 -12.44 -8.84
CA PRO A 84 6.00 -11.79 -8.12
C PRO A 84 7.08 -11.15 -9.00
N GLY A 85 7.23 -11.61 -10.24
CA GLY A 85 8.16 -11.03 -11.23
C GLY A 85 7.68 -9.74 -11.89
N LYS A 86 6.45 -9.31 -11.62
CA LYS A 86 5.84 -8.11 -12.21
C LYS A 86 5.86 -6.92 -11.26
N PHE A 87 5.62 -5.74 -11.84
CA PHE A 87 5.52 -4.49 -11.09
C PHE A 87 4.07 -4.04 -11.03
N PHE A 88 3.68 -3.43 -9.91
CA PHE A 88 2.40 -2.76 -9.77
C PHE A 88 2.65 -1.38 -9.17
N THR A 89 2.38 -0.38 -9.96
CA THR A 89 2.71 1.01 -9.64
C THR A 89 1.59 1.68 -8.86
N MET A 90 1.90 2.81 -8.23
CA MET A 90 0.90 3.67 -7.58
C MET A 90 -0.17 4.16 -8.56
N ALA A 91 0.21 4.45 -9.81
CA ALA A 91 -0.73 4.89 -10.85
C ALA A 91 -1.71 3.78 -11.22
N GLU A 92 -1.20 2.54 -11.44
CA GLU A 92 -2.05 1.38 -11.71
C GLU A 92 -2.98 1.07 -10.52
N PHE A 93 -2.48 1.18 -9.28
CA PHE A 93 -3.32 1.04 -8.10
C PHE A 93 -4.46 2.05 -8.10
N LYS A 94 -4.15 3.34 -8.30
CA LYS A 94 -5.15 4.40 -8.31
C LYS A 94 -6.22 4.16 -9.37
N ASP A 95 -5.82 3.88 -10.61
CA ASP A 95 -6.72 3.64 -11.73
C ASP A 95 -7.63 2.42 -11.44
N GLU A 96 -7.06 1.32 -10.92
CA GLU A 96 -7.82 0.12 -10.55
C GLU A 96 -8.76 0.37 -9.36
N ALA A 97 -8.29 1.08 -8.33
CA ALA A 97 -9.13 1.39 -7.16
C ALA A 97 -10.34 2.24 -7.57
N ILE A 98 -10.16 3.27 -8.40
CA ILE A 98 -11.27 4.09 -8.94
C ILE A 98 -12.26 3.22 -9.72
N ARG A 99 -11.78 2.33 -10.60
CA ARG A 99 -12.65 1.41 -11.34
C ARG A 99 -13.46 0.50 -10.42
N ARG A 100 -12.83 -0.03 -9.36
CA ARG A 100 -13.51 -0.90 -8.39
C ARG A 100 -14.51 -0.13 -7.54
N ILE A 101 -14.16 1.07 -7.07
CA ILE A 101 -15.10 1.92 -6.33
C ILE A 101 -16.36 2.18 -7.17
N ASN A 102 -16.21 2.60 -8.44
CA ASN A 102 -17.34 2.85 -9.32
C ASN A 102 -18.19 1.58 -9.56
N ALA A 103 -17.56 0.42 -9.71
CA ALA A 103 -18.28 -0.84 -9.88
C ALA A 103 -19.08 -1.22 -8.63
N ILE A 104 -18.50 -1.07 -7.44
CA ILE A 104 -19.14 -1.36 -6.14
C ILE A 104 -20.32 -0.40 -5.90
N VAL A 105 -20.13 0.89 -6.13
CA VAL A 105 -21.20 1.89 -6.04
C VAL A 105 -22.32 1.60 -7.05
N GLY A 106 -21.95 1.17 -8.27
CA GLY A 106 -22.90 0.86 -9.33
C GLY A 106 -23.85 -0.30 -9.01
N VAL A 107 -23.47 -1.17 -8.08
CA VAL A 107 -24.34 -2.26 -7.58
C VAL A 107 -24.98 -1.95 -6.22
N GLY A 108 -24.84 -0.71 -5.72
CA GLY A 108 -25.45 -0.25 -4.48
C GLY A 108 -24.72 -0.69 -3.21
N HIS A 109 -23.46 -1.13 -3.32
CA HIS A 109 -22.64 -1.53 -2.17
C HIS A 109 -21.71 -0.40 -1.71
N LEU A 110 -21.23 -0.48 -0.45
CA LEU A 110 -20.34 0.50 0.14
C LEU A 110 -18.86 0.13 -0.15
N PRO A 111 -18.10 0.97 -0.88
CA PRO A 111 -16.68 0.73 -1.05
C PRO A 111 -15.90 0.99 0.25
N ILE A 112 -15.06 0.02 0.65
CA ILE A 112 -14.18 0.13 1.81
C ILE A 112 -12.74 -0.10 1.35
N VAL A 113 -11.94 0.95 1.33
CA VAL A 113 -10.50 0.87 1.03
C VAL A 113 -9.76 0.57 2.33
N SER A 114 -9.04 -0.54 2.40
CA SER A 114 -8.32 -0.94 3.61
C SER A 114 -6.86 -1.23 3.30
N GLY A 115 -5.94 -0.58 4.02
CA GLY A 115 -4.53 -0.89 3.81
C GLY A 115 -3.54 -0.03 4.59
N GLY A 116 -2.27 -0.43 4.47
CA GLY A 116 -1.15 0.23 5.15
C GLY A 116 -0.16 0.91 4.21
N THR A 117 -0.39 0.90 2.89
CA THR A 117 0.47 1.60 1.93
C THR A 117 0.02 3.04 1.79
N GLY A 118 0.59 3.92 2.64
CA GLY A 118 0.17 5.34 2.71
C GLY A 118 0.21 6.06 1.37
N LEU A 119 1.18 5.72 0.51
CA LEU A 119 1.27 6.32 -0.82
C LEU A 119 0.08 5.93 -1.73
N TYR A 120 -0.45 4.70 -1.60
CA TYR A 120 -1.64 4.27 -2.35
C TYR A 120 -2.89 5.03 -1.90
N VAL A 121 -3.09 5.09 -0.57
CA VAL A 121 -4.21 5.84 0.01
C VAL A 121 -4.16 7.30 -0.40
N HIS A 122 -3.01 7.95 -0.25
CA HIS A 122 -2.81 9.35 -0.62
C HIS A 122 -3.09 9.60 -2.11
N ALA A 123 -2.59 8.73 -2.99
CA ALA A 123 -2.82 8.85 -4.43
C ALA A 123 -4.31 8.79 -4.81
N LEU A 124 -5.08 7.95 -4.13
CA LEU A 124 -6.51 7.80 -4.35
C LEU A 124 -7.31 8.97 -3.76
N VAL A 125 -7.09 9.28 -2.48
CA VAL A 125 -7.87 10.28 -1.73
C VAL A 125 -7.64 11.70 -2.26
N ASP A 126 -6.39 12.05 -2.58
CA ASP A 126 -6.03 13.36 -3.13
C ASP A 126 -6.12 13.41 -4.67
N ASN A 127 -6.62 12.36 -5.29
CA ASN A 127 -6.71 12.24 -6.75
C ASN A 127 -5.41 12.69 -7.45
N LEU A 128 -4.23 12.25 -6.91
CA LEU A 128 -2.95 12.74 -7.40
C LEU A 128 -2.79 12.50 -8.90
N SER A 129 -2.35 13.53 -9.60
CA SER A 129 -1.79 13.37 -10.94
C SER A 129 -0.47 12.60 -10.81
N ILE A 130 -0.35 11.48 -11.50
CA ILE A 130 0.84 10.62 -11.41
C ILE A 130 1.43 10.48 -12.80
N PRO A 131 2.71 10.84 -12.97
CA PRO A 131 3.38 10.68 -14.25
C PRO A 131 3.32 9.23 -14.73
N LYS A 132 2.66 8.97 -15.86
CA LYS A 132 2.55 7.63 -16.48
C LYS A 132 3.83 7.27 -17.24
N ILE A 133 4.99 7.54 -16.64
CA ILE A 133 6.31 7.27 -17.23
C ILE A 133 6.78 5.91 -16.73
N ALA A 134 6.90 4.98 -17.68
CA ALA A 134 7.42 3.66 -17.39
C ALA A 134 8.89 3.72 -16.90
N PRO A 135 9.29 2.86 -15.95
CA PRO A 135 10.68 2.78 -15.54
C PRO A 135 11.61 2.47 -16.72
N ASN A 136 12.62 3.30 -16.90
CA ASN A 136 13.67 3.07 -17.90
C ASN A 136 14.92 2.51 -17.23
N LYS A 137 15.12 1.20 -17.37
CA LYS A 137 16.24 0.51 -16.72
C LYS A 137 17.61 1.10 -17.11
N LYS A 138 17.84 1.36 -18.40
CA LYS A 138 19.12 1.90 -18.87
C LYS A 138 19.43 3.26 -18.25
N LEU A 139 18.43 4.14 -18.21
CA LEU A 139 18.59 5.46 -17.59
C LEU A 139 18.84 5.33 -16.09
N ARG A 140 18.09 4.48 -15.38
CA ARG A 140 18.30 4.26 -13.95
C ARG A 140 19.69 3.72 -13.65
N ASP A 141 20.14 2.71 -14.40
CA ASP A 141 21.46 2.12 -14.22
C ASP A 141 22.54 3.21 -14.39
N SER A 142 22.45 4.07 -15.41
CA SER A 142 23.39 5.18 -15.62
C SER A 142 23.32 6.27 -14.54
N LEU A 143 22.14 6.55 -13.99
CA LEU A 143 22.00 7.49 -12.88
C LEU A 143 22.53 6.88 -11.57
N GLU A 144 22.35 5.58 -11.33
CA GLU A 144 22.85 4.91 -10.14
C GLU A 144 24.38 4.86 -10.07
N GLU A 145 25.10 4.99 -11.19
CA GLU A 145 26.57 5.13 -11.23
C GLU A 145 27.07 6.50 -10.73
N LYS A 146 26.23 7.52 -10.73
CA LYS A 146 26.58 8.87 -10.30
C LYS A 146 26.57 9.03 -8.79
N THR A 147 27.32 10.01 -8.28
CA THR A 147 27.24 10.35 -6.86
C THR A 147 25.89 10.98 -6.52
N ASN A 148 25.54 10.97 -5.24
CA ASN A 148 24.27 11.57 -4.82
C ASN A 148 24.31 13.10 -4.98
N GLU A 149 25.47 13.70 -4.83
CA GLU A 149 25.75 15.12 -5.02
C GLU A 149 25.50 15.53 -6.48
N ASP A 150 26.05 14.77 -7.44
CA ASP A 150 25.83 15.03 -8.87
C ASP A 150 24.36 14.95 -9.25
N LEU A 151 23.67 13.91 -8.74
CA LEU A 151 22.24 13.73 -9.00
C LEU A 151 21.42 14.88 -8.44
N MET A 152 21.75 15.36 -7.24
CA MET A 152 21.05 16.50 -6.65
C MET A 152 21.30 17.80 -7.44
N GLN A 153 22.53 18.04 -7.91
CA GLN A 153 22.83 19.21 -8.76
C GLN A 153 22.04 19.16 -10.09
N TRP A 154 21.87 17.96 -10.67
CA TRP A 154 21.04 17.81 -11.86
C TRP A 154 19.57 18.06 -11.57
N LEU A 155 19.08 17.55 -10.43
CA LEU A 155 17.70 17.77 -10.03
C LEU A 155 17.41 19.25 -9.73
N GLU A 156 18.34 19.96 -9.13
CA GLU A 156 18.23 21.41 -8.90
C GLU A 156 18.08 22.22 -10.20
N LYS A 157 18.71 21.77 -11.28
CA LYS A 157 18.60 22.42 -12.59
C LYS A 157 17.28 22.07 -13.32
N LEU A 158 16.79 20.83 -13.15
CA LEU A 158 15.61 20.35 -13.87
C LEU A 158 14.31 20.59 -13.09
N ASP A 159 14.36 20.55 -11.77
CA ASP A 159 13.22 20.73 -10.87
C ASP A 159 13.68 21.23 -9.49
N PRO A 160 13.89 22.55 -9.35
CA PRO A 160 14.32 23.15 -8.09
C PRO A 160 13.35 22.87 -6.92
N VAL A 161 12.05 22.78 -7.21
CA VAL A 161 11.02 22.53 -6.18
C VAL A 161 11.16 21.14 -5.60
N THR A 162 11.30 20.12 -6.47
CA THR A 162 11.56 18.76 -5.99
C THR A 162 12.90 18.63 -5.30
N ALA A 163 13.94 19.30 -5.77
CA ALA A 163 15.27 19.27 -5.14
C ALA A 163 15.27 19.77 -3.68
N GLN A 164 14.42 20.75 -3.35
CA GLN A 164 14.26 21.25 -1.98
C GLN A 164 13.46 20.32 -1.07
N THR A 165 12.56 19.52 -1.63
CA THR A 165 11.60 18.71 -0.85
C THR A 165 11.93 17.22 -0.81
N VAL A 166 12.70 16.72 -1.76
CA VAL A 166 13.08 15.30 -1.81
C VAL A 166 14.06 14.95 -0.70
N ASP A 167 13.89 13.75 -0.14
CA ASP A 167 14.90 13.20 0.77
C ASP A 167 16.20 12.93 -0.01
N ARG A 168 17.15 13.87 0.11
CA ARG A 168 18.43 13.86 -0.58
C ARG A 168 19.29 12.62 -0.30
N PHE A 169 19.09 11.94 0.83
CA PHE A 169 19.79 10.71 1.18
C PHE A 169 19.13 9.47 0.59
N ASN A 170 17.94 9.60 0.01
CA ASN A 170 17.25 8.53 -0.65
C ASN A 170 17.51 8.56 -2.16
N LYS A 171 18.65 8.00 -2.58
CA LYS A 171 19.08 7.97 -3.99
C LYS A 171 17.97 7.48 -4.94
N ARG A 172 17.17 6.49 -4.53
CA ARG A 172 16.07 5.98 -5.36
C ARG A 172 15.01 7.05 -5.66
N ARG A 173 14.72 7.93 -4.71
CA ARG A 173 13.77 9.04 -4.91
C ARG A 173 14.34 10.09 -5.83
N VAL A 174 15.61 10.44 -5.65
CA VAL A 174 16.31 11.39 -6.52
C VAL A 174 16.38 10.86 -7.95
N VAL A 175 16.81 9.61 -8.14
CA VAL A 175 16.84 8.93 -9.44
C VAL A 175 15.45 8.91 -10.09
N ARG A 176 14.38 8.64 -9.33
CA ARG A 176 13.02 8.64 -9.88
C ARG A 176 12.56 10.03 -10.32
N ALA A 177 12.86 11.06 -9.55
CA ALA A 177 12.53 12.44 -9.92
C ALA A 177 13.26 12.84 -11.21
N LEU A 178 14.57 12.56 -11.29
CA LEU A 178 15.36 12.80 -12.51
C LEU A 178 14.85 12.01 -13.71
N GLU A 179 14.55 10.73 -13.53
CA GLU A 179 13.99 9.89 -14.60
C GLU A 179 12.72 10.51 -15.19
N VAL A 180 11.82 10.98 -14.32
CA VAL A 180 10.59 11.62 -14.77
C VAL A 180 10.89 12.92 -15.49
N CYS A 181 11.72 13.81 -14.93
CA CYS A 181 12.09 15.07 -15.60
C CYS A 181 12.72 14.84 -16.97
N ILE A 182 13.66 13.90 -17.07
CA ILE A 182 14.40 13.61 -18.31
C ILE A 182 13.48 13.01 -19.38
N LEU A 183 12.61 12.07 -19.00
CA LEU A 183 11.78 11.35 -19.96
C LEU A 183 10.52 12.12 -20.36
N SER A 184 10.00 13.00 -19.51
CA SER A 184 8.83 13.83 -19.82
C SER A 184 9.17 15.20 -20.39
N GLY A 185 10.37 15.69 -20.14
CA GLY A 185 10.74 17.07 -20.45
C GLY A 185 10.09 18.12 -19.54
N THR A 186 9.41 17.70 -18.46
CA THR A 186 8.72 18.60 -17.51
C THR A 186 9.12 18.29 -16.08
N PRO A 187 9.15 19.29 -15.16
CA PRO A 187 9.48 19.06 -13.75
C PRO A 187 8.57 18.00 -13.10
N PHE A 188 9.15 17.18 -12.24
CA PHE A 188 8.40 16.18 -11.48
C PHE A 188 7.37 16.83 -10.54
N SER A 189 7.71 17.98 -9.96
CA SER A 189 6.83 18.79 -9.11
C SER A 189 5.56 19.26 -9.82
N GLU A 190 5.63 19.55 -11.10
CA GLU A 190 4.47 19.96 -11.90
C GLU A 190 3.52 18.81 -12.21
N GLN A 191 4.03 17.58 -12.15
CA GLN A 191 3.26 16.37 -12.47
C GLN A 191 2.61 15.74 -11.23
N GLN A 192 2.97 16.18 -10.02
CA GLN A 192 2.38 15.71 -8.75
C GLN A 192 1.37 16.70 -8.18
N LYS A 193 0.35 17.05 -8.93
CA LYS A 193 -0.71 17.94 -8.45
C LYS A 193 -1.87 17.13 -7.85
N LYS A 194 -2.48 17.69 -6.80
CA LYS A 194 -3.78 17.21 -6.31
C LYS A 194 -4.85 17.56 -7.33
N GLY A 195 -5.69 16.59 -7.64
CA GLY A 195 -6.88 16.81 -8.46
C GLY A 195 -8.12 17.11 -7.62
N GLU A 196 -9.22 17.44 -8.29
CA GLU A 196 -10.51 17.52 -7.63
C GLU A 196 -10.91 16.17 -7.03
N PRO A 197 -11.53 16.14 -5.83
CA PRO A 197 -12.01 14.91 -5.22
C PRO A 197 -12.94 14.13 -6.14
N LEU A 198 -12.70 12.85 -6.32
CA LEU A 198 -13.56 11.97 -7.13
C LEU A 198 -14.67 11.33 -6.31
N PHE A 199 -14.49 11.23 -5.01
CA PHE A 199 -15.39 10.59 -4.06
C PHE A 199 -15.39 11.39 -2.75
N ASP A 200 -16.43 11.19 -1.96
CA ASP A 200 -16.46 11.66 -0.58
C ASP A 200 -15.85 10.59 0.33
N PHE A 201 -14.74 10.93 1.00
CA PHE A 201 -13.95 9.97 1.77
C PHE A 201 -14.05 10.20 3.27
N LEU A 202 -14.50 9.20 4.01
CA LEU A 202 -14.27 9.12 5.44
C LEU A 202 -13.01 8.31 5.71
N GLN A 203 -11.97 8.94 6.22
CA GLN A 203 -10.72 8.28 6.59
C GLN A 203 -10.70 7.98 8.09
N ILE A 204 -10.58 6.70 8.46
CA ILE A 204 -10.53 6.22 9.85
C ILE A 204 -9.16 5.58 10.09
N GLY A 205 -8.44 6.11 11.07
CA GLY A 205 -7.17 5.58 11.54
C GLY A 205 -7.35 4.73 12.79
N ILE A 206 -6.81 3.51 12.78
CA ILE A 206 -6.85 2.66 13.96
C ILE A 206 -5.67 2.97 14.87
N GLU A 207 -5.95 3.51 16.05
CA GLU A 207 -4.95 3.80 17.06
C GLU A 207 -4.73 2.58 17.96
N VAL A 208 -3.47 2.22 18.16
CA VAL A 208 -3.07 1.11 19.04
C VAL A 208 -1.83 1.57 19.79
N SER A 209 -1.77 1.32 21.08
CA SER A 209 -0.59 1.64 21.87
C SER A 209 0.65 0.92 21.33
N ARG A 210 1.81 1.55 21.47
CA ARG A 210 3.07 1.04 20.92
C ARG A 210 3.42 -0.35 21.43
N ASP A 211 3.18 -0.58 22.72
CA ASP A 211 3.57 -1.84 23.36
C ASP A 211 2.69 -3.00 22.87
N VAL A 212 1.38 -2.79 22.79
CA VAL A 212 0.44 -3.76 22.24
C VAL A 212 0.77 -4.03 20.75
N LEU A 213 1.08 -3.00 20.00
CA LEU A 213 1.45 -3.16 18.57
C LEU A 213 2.72 -3.99 18.41
N TYR A 214 3.75 -3.74 19.23
CA TYR A 214 5.02 -4.46 19.16
C TYR A 214 4.88 -5.92 19.61
N GLN A 215 4.07 -6.18 20.61
CA GLN A 215 3.72 -7.54 21.02
C GLN A 215 3.02 -8.29 19.89
N ARG A 216 1.95 -7.72 19.31
CA ARG A 216 1.21 -8.31 18.18
C ARG A 216 2.10 -8.56 16.97
N ILE A 217 3.06 -7.69 16.69
CA ILE A 217 4.04 -7.88 15.60
C ILE A 217 4.92 -9.09 15.88
N SER A 218 5.42 -9.22 17.11
CA SER A 218 6.30 -10.35 17.47
C SER A 218 5.54 -11.68 17.38
N GLU A 219 4.36 -11.75 17.99
CA GLU A 219 3.48 -12.94 17.92
C GLU A 219 3.11 -13.32 16.47
N ARG A 220 2.83 -12.31 15.63
CA ARG A 220 2.52 -12.53 14.22
C ARG A 220 3.71 -13.13 13.47
N VAL A 221 4.94 -12.64 13.68
CA VAL A 221 6.14 -13.19 13.05
C VAL A 221 6.35 -14.64 13.51
N ASP A 222 6.20 -14.93 14.78
CA ASP A 222 6.32 -16.29 15.31
C ASP A 222 5.25 -17.22 14.70
N MET A 223 4.03 -16.73 14.53
CA MET A 223 2.96 -17.48 13.86
C MET A 223 3.28 -17.70 12.36
N MET A 224 3.81 -16.70 11.67
CA MET A 224 4.23 -16.84 10.27
C MET A 224 5.29 -17.93 10.10
N MET A 225 6.25 -18.02 11.01
CA MET A 225 7.26 -19.09 11.01
C MET A 225 6.62 -20.47 11.19
N LYS A 226 5.69 -20.59 12.14
CA LYS A 226 4.94 -21.85 12.36
C LYS A 226 4.08 -22.24 11.16
N LEU A 227 3.54 -21.27 10.44
CA LEU A 227 2.73 -21.49 9.22
C LEU A 227 3.59 -21.85 8.00
N GLY A 228 4.92 -21.77 8.09
CA GLY A 228 5.85 -22.17 7.04
C GLY A 228 6.37 -21.00 6.19
N LEU A 229 6.52 -19.80 6.76
CA LEU A 229 7.09 -18.65 6.04
C LEU A 229 8.43 -18.98 5.38
N LEU A 230 9.32 -19.70 6.06
CA LEU A 230 10.61 -20.07 5.49
C LEU A 230 10.45 -20.90 4.22
N LYS A 231 9.50 -21.86 4.21
CA LYS A 231 9.20 -22.68 3.03
C LYS A 231 8.62 -21.82 1.89
N GLU A 232 7.75 -20.85 2.19
CA GLU A 232 7.23 -19.91 1.20
C GLU A 232 8.37 -19.12 0.53
N VAL A 233 9.32 -18.61 1.33
CA VAL A 233 10.49 -17.89 0.79
C VAL A 233 11.39 -18.81 -0.03
N GLU A 234 11.64 -20.03 0.44
CA GLU A 234 12.43 -21.03 -0.27
C GLU A 234 11.85 -21.35 -1.66
N GLU A 235 10.53 -21.52 -1.77
CA GLU A 235 9.86 -21.76 -3.04
C GLU A 235 10.00 -20.58 -4.02
N LEU A 236 9.99 -19.35 -3.53
CA LEU A 236 10.23 -18.15 -4.36
C LEU A 236 11.68 -18.11 -4.85
N VAL A 237 12.64 -18.45 -4.00
CA VAL A 237 14.06 -18.54 -4.36
C VAL A 237 14.30 -19.65 -5.39
N LYS A 238 13.71 -20.84 -5.22
CA LYS A 238 13.77 -21.94 -6.20
C LYS A 238 13.21 -21.53 -7.57
N ARG A 239 12.22 -20.65 -7.60
CA ARG A 239 11.66 -20.05 -8.83
C ARG A 239 12.55 -18.96 -9.43
N LYS A 240 13.71 -18.68 -8.83
CA LYS A 240 14.72 -17.72 -9.27
C LYS A 240 14.19 -16.27 -9.36
N TYR A 241 13.26 -15.88 -8.48
CA TYR A 241 12.88 -14.46 -8.35
C TYR A 241 14.05 -13.68 -7.72
N PRO A 242 14.62 -12.68 -8.42
CA PRO A 242 15.73 -11.88 -7.88
C PRO A 242 15.32 -11.10 -6.61
N TRP A 243 16.21 -11.02 -5.64
CA TRP A 243 16.02 -10.26 -4.42
C TRP A 243 15.82 -8.74 -4.64
N SER A 244 16.21 -8.24 -5.81
CA SER A 244 16.01 -6.84 -6.22
C SER A 244 14.58 -6.51 -6.64
N LEU A 245 13.74 -7.51 -6.90
CA LEU A 245 12.34 -7.30 -7.24
C LEU A 245 11.58 -6.60 -6.10
N PRO A 246 10.63 -5.72 -6.40
CA PRO A 246 9.76 -5.11 -5.40
C PRO A 246 9.10 -6.15 -4.48
N SER A 247 8.60 -7.25 -5.02
CA SER A 247 8.03 -8.36 -4.28
C SER A 247 9.00 -8.91 -3.23
N MET A 248 10.19 -9.33 -3.66
CA MET A 248 11.23 -9.95 -2.82
C MET A 248 11.90 -8.97 -1.86
N SER A 249 11.93 -7.67 -2.18
CA SER A 249 12.45 -6.62 -1.30
C SER A 249 11.49 -6.23 -0.17
N GLY A 250 10.31 -6.83 -0.12
CA GLY A 250 9.31 -6.62 0.93
C GLY A 250 9.75 -7.15 2.30
N ILE A 251 9.15 -6.57 3.35
CA ILE A 251 9.26 -7.14 4.70
C ILE A 251 8.54 -8.49 4.69
N GLY A 252 9.14 -9.47 5.36
CA GLY A 252 8.69 -10.87 5.31
C GLY A 252 9.53 -11.73 4.38
N TYR A 253 10.28 -11.13 3.46
CA TYR A 253 11.09 -11.85 2.47
C TYR A 253 12.55 -11.43 2.50
N ARG A 254 12.87 -10.16 2.35
CA ARG A 254 14.25 -9.66 2.23
C ARG A 254 15.15 -10.04 3.40
N GLN A 255 14.59 -10.24 4.60
CA GLN A 255 15.35 -10.59 5.80
C GLN A 255 15.95 -11.99 5.72
N PHE A 256 15.39 -12.85 4.86
CA PHE A 256 15.92 -14.19 4.66
C PHE A 256 17.04 -14.28 3.60
N LYS A 257 17.32 -13.18 2.87
CA LYS A 257 18.38 -13.16 1.84
C LYS A 257 19.72 -13.63 2.40
N GLU A 258 20.17 -13.00 3.47
CA GLU A 258 21.47 -13.31 4.08
C GLU A 258 21.51 -14.70 4.74
N TYR A 259 20.37 -15.21 5.20
CA TYR A 259 20.22 -16.58 5.66
C TYR A 259 20.44 -17.59 4.50
N PHE A 260 19.82 -17.38 3.35
CA PHE A 260 20.05 -18.23 2.16
C PHE A 260 21.49 -18.10 1.62
N GLU A 261 22.12 -16.96 1.81
CA GLU A 261 23.54 -16.73 1.52
C GLU A 261 24.47 -17.29 2.62
N LYS A 262 23.94 -17.93 3.67
CA LYS A 262 24.68 -18.52 4.81
C LYS A 262 25.52 -17.49 5.61
N LYS A 263 25.10 -16.22 5.62
CA LYS A 263 25.78 -15.12 6.32
C LYS A 263 25.27 -14.93 7.75
N ILE A 264 24.01 -15.29 8.00
CA ILE A 264 23.35 -15.18 9.31
C ILE A 264 22.59 -16.47 9.63
N THR A 265 22.26 -16.66 10.91
CA THR A 265 21.39 -17.75 11.36
C THR A 265 19.93 -17.48 11.06
N LEU A 266 19.08 -18.52 11.14
CA LEU A 266 17.63 -18.36 11.00
C LEU A 266 17.06 -17.45 12.11
N ASP A 267 17.50 -17.60 13.34
CA ASP A 267 17.05 -16.79 14.47
C ASP A 267 17.38 -15.31 14.26
N GLN A 268 18.56 -15.00 13.73
CA GLN A 268 18.93 -13.63 13.36
C GLN A 268 18.01 -13.07 12.25
N ALA A 269 17.67 -13.89 11.25
CA ALA A 269 16.73 -13.45 10.20
C ALA A 269 15.33 -13.18 10.77
N ILE A 270 14.85 -13.99 11.71
CA ILE A 270 13.56 -13.80 12.40
C ILE A 270 13.58 -12.52 13.24
N GLU A 271 14.63 -12.28 14.01
CA GLU A 271 14.74 -11.05 14.80
C GLU A 271 14.84 -9.80 13.92
N ASN A 272 15.58 -9.88 12.81
CA ASN A 272 15.61 -8.81 11.81
C ASN A 272 14.20 -8.55 11.22
N LEU A 273 13.41 -9.58 10.98
CA LEU A 273 12.05 -9.47 10.51
C LEU A 273 11.16 -8.76 11.54
N LYS A 274 11.21 -9.15 12.81
CA LYS A 274 10.47 -8.50 13.90
C LYS A 274 10.85 -7.02 14.01
N GLN A 275 12.14 -6.71 14.00
CA GLN A 275 12.65 -5.34 14.10
C GLN A 275 12.22 -4.48 12.91
N ASP A 276 12.37 -4.98 11.70
CA ASP A 276 11.98 -4.26 10.47
C ASP A 276 10.47 -4.03 10.39
N THR A 277 9.67 -4.98 10.88
CA THR A 277 8.21 -4.83 10.95
C THR A 277 7.82 -3.75 11.95
N ARG A 278 8.46 -3.68 13.13
CA ARG A 278 8.26 -2.59 14.11
C ARG A 278 8.64 -1.23 13.52
N ARG A 279 9.78 -1.15 12.83
CA ARG A 279 10.21 0.07 12.13
C ARG A 279 9.23 0.48 11.02
N TYR A 280 8.67 -0.49 10.33
CA TYR A 280 7.67 -0.23 9.28
C TYR A 280 6.37 0.30 9.89
N ALA A 281 5.87 -0.31 10.95
CA ALA A 281 4.70 0.16 11.67
C ALA A 281 4.86 1.61 12.15
N LYS A 282 6.04 1.97 12.69
CA LYS A 282 6.36 3.36 13.06
C LYS A 282 6.31 4.30 11.86
N ARG A 283 6.88 3.89 10.71
CA ARG A 283 6.82 4.72 9.48
C ARG A 283 5.40 4.91 8.97
N GLN A 284 4.55 3.88 9.04
CA GLN A 284 3.13 3.99 8.68
C GLN A 284 2.39 5.00 9.56
N LEU A 285 2.57 4.92 10.87
CA LEU A 285 1.98 5.89 11.82
C LEU A 285 2.45 7.31 11.53
N THR A 286 3.76 7.51 11.36
CA THR A 286 4.33 8.83 11.02
C THR A 286 3.77 9.37 9.69
N TRP A 287 3.52 8.50 8.72
CA TRP A 287 2.94 8.88 7.43
C TRP A 287 1.50 9.32 7.60
N PHE A 288 0.66 8.47 8.19
CA PHE A 288 -0.77 8.75 8.32
C PHE A 288 -1.10 9.88 9.30
N LYS A 289 -0.32 10.07 10.35
CA LYS A 289 -0.51 11.19 11.32
C LYS A 289 -0.27 12.60 10.72
N ARG A 290 0.24 12.69 9.49
CA ARG A 290 0.39 13.96 8.75
C ARG A 290 -0.89 14.42 8.09
N ASP A 291 -1.86 13.53 7.89
CA ASP A 291 -3.14 13.85 7.27
C ASP A 291 -4.19 14.08 8.36
N GLU A 292 -4.52 15.35 8.59
CA GLU A 292 -5.47 15.78 9.62
C GLU A 292 -6.92 15.34 9.34
N ARG A 293 -7.22 14.89 8.12
CA ARG A 293 -8.55 14.37 7.74
C ARG A 293 -8.81 13.00 8.35
N ILE A 294 -7.76 12.29 8.80
CA ILE A 294 -7.90 10.96 9.39
C ILE A 294 -8.46 11.09 10.82
N LYS A 295 -9.61 10.46 11.04
CA LYS A 295 -10.22 10.34 12.37
C LYS A 295 -9.62 9.13 13.09
N TRP A 296 -8.77 9.38 14.08
CA TRP A 296 -8.12 8.32 14.85
C TRP A 296 -9.03 7.82 15.96
N VAL A 297 -9.20 6.49 16.05
CA VAL A 297 -10.03 5.83 17.04
C VAL A 297 -9.38 4.54 17.56
N GLU A 298 -9.61 4.24 18.85
CA GLU A 298 -9.06 3.05 19.50
C GLU A 298 -10.04 1.87 19.50
N LYS A 299 -11.35 2.16 19.47
CA LYS A 299 -12.40 1.15 19.56
C LYS A 299 -13.19 1.06 18.25
N TYR A 300 -13.62 -0.14 17.94
CA TYR A 300 -14.45 -0.40 16.76
C TYR A 300 -15.77 0.38 16.79
N ASP A 301 -16.41 0.47 17.97
CA ASP A 301 -17.69 1.14 18.10
C ASP A 301 -17.61 2.64 17.75
N ASP A 302 -16.48 3.29 18.04
CA ASP A 302 -16.24 4.68 17.64
C ASP A 302 -16.09 4.80 16.11
N ALA A 303 -15.40 3.84 15.49
CA ALA A 303 -15.32 3.80 14.02
C ALA A 303 -16.69 3.59 13.38
N GLU A 304 -17.49 2.69 13.93
CA GLU A 304 -18.85 2.41 13.47
C GLU A 304 -19.76 3.64 13.62
N LYS A 305 -19.64 4.39 14.72
CA LYS A 305 -20.36 5.66 14.91
C LYS A 305 -20.00 6.68 13.84
N LEU A 306 -18.70 6.87 13.54
CA LEU A 306 -18.24 7.75 12.46
C LEU A 306 -18.80 7.35 11.10
N VAL A 307 -18.86 6.05 10.81
CA VAL A 307 -19.45 5.54 9.56
C VAL A 307 -20.93 5.82 9.50
N ASN A 308 -21.71 5.60 10.56
CA ASN A 308 -23.13 5.92 10.62
C ASN A 308 -23.37 7.41 10.35
N GLU A 309 -22.66 8.30 11.05
CA GLU A 309 -22.77 9.74 10.89
C GLU A 309 -22.44 10.17 9.44
N PHE A 310 -21.38 9.60 8.88
CA PHE A 310 -20.97 9.87 7.51
C PHE A 310 -21.98 9.39 6.47
N LEU A 311 -22.59 8.22 6.65
CA LEU A 311 -23.56 7.70 5.70
C LEU A 311 -24.88 8.47 5.70
N ILE A 312 -25.25 9.10 6.82
CA ILE A 312 -26.48 9.91 6.97
C ILE A 312 -26.28 11.37 6.53
N SER A 313 -25.06 11.92 6.64
CA SER A 313 -24.77 13.29 6.19
C SER A 313 -25.06 13.45 4.69
N ASN A 314 -25.74 14.52 4.32
CA ASN A 314 -26.07 14.85 2.91
C ASN A 314 -24.85 15.34 2.15
#